data_11bd9889dd6c0af57b8344c925fb039b
#
_entry.id   11bd9889dd6c0af57b8344c925fb039b
#
_cell.length_a   1.000
_cell.length_b   1.000
_cell.length_c   1.000
_cell.angle_alpha   90.00
_cell.angle_beta   90.00
_cell.angle_gamma   90.00
#
_symmetry.space_group_name_H-M   'P 1'
#
loop_
_entity.id
_entity.type
_entity.pdbx_description
1 polymer ?
#
loop_
_entity_poly.entity_id
_entity_poly.type
_entity_poly.pdbx_seq_one_letter_code
_entity_poly.pdbx_strand_id
1 'polypeptide(L)'
;PVVHWVKLARLLSVKHKISVVKLPESEALIKQLKDEGIGVEYFEGSIIDFKNWLKNQQCIISPDSMAGHLAAHIGIPTISIFGSQNPKQTHPVNNLGIIIRPDSICEHQSDHWRLCKSCMESISSEKVFNATKNLLSRLKTDQEI
;
A
#
# COMPACT_ATOMS: atom_id res chain seq x y z
N PRO A 1 -1.36 9.92 -5.20
CA PRO A 1 -0.88 11.27 -4.89
C PRO A 1 -0.12 11.31 -3.56
N VAL A 2 0.95 12.07 -3.50
CA VAL A 2 1.80 12.17 -2.31
C VAL A 2 0.99 12.62 -1.09
N VAL A 3 0.07 13.54 -1.26
CA VAL A 3 -0.74 14.07 -0.16
C VAL A 3 -1.57 12.97 0.52
N HIS A 4 -2.08 12.02 -0.22
CA HIS A 4 -2.84 10.89 0.34
C HIS A 4 -1.92 9.94 1.12
N TRP A 5 -0.72 9.68 0.62
CA TRP A 5 0.26 8.84 1.30
C TRP A 5 0.73 9.47 2.60
N VAL A 6 0.97 10.79 2.60
CA VAL A 6 1.36 11.51 3.82
C VAL A 6 0.28 11.44 4.87
N LYS A 7 -0.96 11.66 4.49
CA LYS A 7 -2.10 11.60 5.40
C LYS A 7 -2.28 10.19 5.97
N LEU A 8 -2.16 9.16 5.13
CA LEU A 8 -2.22 7.78 5.57
C LEU A 8 -1.11 7.46 6.57
N ALA A 9 0.11 7.85 6.27
CA ALA A 9 1.25 7.62 7.16
C ALA A 9 1.05 8.31 8.51
N ARG A 10 0.51 9.52 8.50
CA ARG A 10 0.19 10.26 9.73
C ARG A 10 -0.81 9.49 10.58
N LEU A 11 -1.86 8.94 9.97
CA LEU A 11 -2.87 8.15 10.67
C LEU A 11 -2.29 6.85 11.24
N LEU A 12 -1.48 6.15 10.46
CA LEU A 12 -0.89 4.88 10.88
C LEU A 12 0.21 5.06 11.92
N SER A 13 0.98 6.15 11.88
CA SER A 13 2.12 6.36 12.76
C SER A 13 1.76 6.50 14.24
N VAL A 14 0.49 6.71 14.55
CA VAL A 14 0.02 6.78 15.94
C VAL A 14 0.26 5.46 16.67
N LYS A 15 0.11 4.32 15.97
CA LYS A 15 0.23 2.98 16.59
C LYS A 15 1.26 2.08 15.92
N HIS A 16 1.79 2.45 14.77
CA HIS A 16 2.64 1.58 13.98
C HIS A 16 3.91 2.31 13.50
N LYS A 17 4.98 1.54 13.34
CA LYS A 17 6.16 2.01 12.65
C LYS A 17 5.88 2.07 11.15
N ILE A 18 6.32 3.14 10.51
CA ILE A 18 6.16 3.35 9.07
C ILE A 18 7.50 3.11 8.40
N SER A 19 7.48 2.26 7.39
CA SER A 19 8.65 2.04 6.52
C SER A 19 8.24 2.27 5.06
N VAL A 20 9.11 2.89 4.31
CA VAL A 20 8.87 3.22 2.90
C VAL A 20 9.96 2.60 2.05
N VAL A 21 9.59 2.02 0.93
CA VAL A 21 10.58 1.56 -0.05
C VAL A 21 11.14 2.78 -0.77
N LYS A 22 12.46 2.97 -0.71
CA LYS A 22 13.10 4.13 -1.32
C LYS A 22 13.27 3.90 -2.82
N LEU A 23 12.45 4.58 -3.58
CA LEU A 23 12.48 4.63 -5.04
C LEU A 23 12.48 6.11 -5.46
N PRO A 24 12.83 6.43 -6.71
CA PRO A 24 12.73 7.82 -7.15
C PRO A 24 11.34 8.42 -6.92
N GLU A 25 10.28 7.62 -7.11
CA GLU A 25 8.90 8.07 -6.93
C GLU A 25 8.54 8.35 -5.47
N SER A 26 9.27 7.77 -4.53
CA SER A 26 8.96 7.93 -3.09
C SER A 26 9.79 9.02 -2.41
N GLU A 27 10.74 9.65 -3.09
CA GLU A 27 11.60 10.67 -2.49
C GLU A 27 10.81 11.86 -1.94
N ALA A 28 9.81 12.34 -2.69
CA ALA A 28 8.97 13.45 -2.25
C ALA A 28 8.18 13.08 -1.00
N LEU A 29 7.66 11.85 -0.95
CA LEU A 29 6.95 11.35 0.22
C LEU A 29 7.85 11.28 1.45
N ILE A 30 9.04 10.71 1.32
CA ILE A 30 9.99 10.59 2.43
C ILE A 30 10.37 11.96 2.96
N LYS A 31 10.67 12.91 2.08
CA LYS A 31 11.02 14.27 2.47
C LYS A 31 9.89 14.94 3.24
N GLN A 32 8.67 14.84 2.73
CA GLN A 32 7.52 15.47 3.37
C GLN A 32 7.21 14.88 4.73
N LEU A 33 7.36 13.57 4.89
CA LEU A 33 7.18 12.91 6.18
C LEU A 33 8.23 13.38 7.20
N LYS A 34 9.47 13.53 6.78
CA LYS A 34 10.53 14.08 7.64
C LYS A 34 10.24 15.53 8.04
N ASP A 35 9.78 16.34 7.11
CA ASP A 35 9.47 17.75 7.36
C ASP A 35 8.33 17.90 8.38
N GLU A 36 7.41 16.95 8.41
CA GLU A 36 6.30 16.93 9.37
C GLU A 36 6.66 16.25 10.69
N GLY A 37 7.89 15.78 10.86
CA GLY A 37 8.31 15.13 12.09
C GLY A 37 7.81 13.72 12.29
N ILE A 38 7.32 13.06 11.23
CA ILE A 38 6.88 11.68 11.29
C ILE A 38 8.09 10.76 11.16
N GLY A 39 8.34 9.93 12.17
CA GLY A 39 9.43 8.98 12.15
C GLY A 39 9.21 7.91 11.09
N VAL A 40 10.09 7.84 10.12
CA VAL A 40 9.99 6.91 8.99
C VAL A 40 11.31 6.21 8.77
N GLU A 41 11.26 4.88 8.70
CA GLU A 41 12.37 4.08 8.19
C GLU A 41 12.18 3.90 6.69
N TYR A 42 13.26 3.73 5.96
CA TYR A 42 13.15 3.43 4.53
C TYR A 42 14.08 2.29 4.16
N PHE A 43 13.65 1.52 3.17
CA PHE A 43 14.44 0.42 2.64
C PHE A 43 15.08 0.81 1.31
N GLU A 44 16.36 0.49 1.18
CA GLU A 44 17.14 0.62 -0.04
C GLU A 44 18.10 -0.56 -0.11
N GLY A 45 18.10 -1.32 -1.19
CA GLY A 45 18.98 -2.48 -1.32
C GLY A 45 18.64 -3.35 -2.53
N SER A 46 19.27 -4.51 -2.59
CA SER A 46 19.05 -5.49 -3.65
C SER A 46 17.67 -6.16 -3.53
N ILE A 47 17.25 -6.89 -4.56
CA ILE A 47 15.98 -7.62 -4.54
C ILE A 47 15.97 -8.72 -3.48
N ILE A 48 17.12 -9.34 -3.19
CA ILE A 48 17.24 -10.36 -2.14
C ILE A 48 17.08 -9.70 -0.77
N ASP A 49 17.72 -8.56 -0.54
CA ASP A 49 17.57 -7.80 0.69
C ASP A 49 16.13 -7.32 0.87
N PHE A 50 15.49 -6.91 -0.22
CA PHE A 50 14.10 -6.48 -0.20
C PHE A 50 13.16 -7.60 0.25
N LYS A 51 13.36 -8.80 -0.27
CA LYS A 51 12.58 -9.98 0.13
C LYS A 51 12.73 -10.27 1.63
N ASN A 52 13.95 -10.19 2.14
CA ASN A 52 14.22 -10.40 3.57
C ASN A 52 13.60 -9.29 4.43
N TRP A 53 13.66 -8.04 3.96
CA TRP A 53 13.04 -6.91 4.64
C TRP A 53 11.51 -7.06 4.69
N LEU A 54 10.88 -7.51 3.60
CA LEU A 54 9.44 -7.73 3.53
C LEU A 54 8.97 -8.73 4.59
N LYS A 55 9.74 -9.78 4.85
CA LYS A 55 9.38 -10.81 5.84
C LYS A 55 9.22 -10.26 7.25
N ASN A 56 9.81 -9.11 7.54
CA ASN A 56 9.72 -8.47 8.85
C ASN A 56 8.59 -7.45 8.94
N GLN A 57 7.79 -7.29 7.89
CA GLN A 57 6.69 -6.34 7.87
C GLN A 57 5.39 -7.02 8.29
N GLN A 58 4.55 -6.32 9.01
CA GLN A 58 3.21 -6.81 9.38
C GLN A 58 2.26 -6.78 8.19
N CYS A 59 2.41 -5.79 7.33
CA CYS A 59 1.50 -5.55 6.22
C CYS A 59 2.18 -4.64 5.19
N ILE A 60 1.83 -4.83 3.94
CA ILE A 60 2.27 -3.98 2.83
C ILE A 60 1.06 -3.26 2.25
N ILE A 61 1.19 -1.97 2.04
CA ILE A 61 0.20 -1.15 1.34
C ILE A 61 0.86 -0.63 0.08
N SER A 62 0.34 -1.01 -1.07
CA SER A 62 0.93 -0.59 -2.34
C SER A 62 -0.11 -0.45 -3.44
N PRO A 63 0.14 0.42 -4.44
CA PRO A 63 -0.57 0.31 -5.69
C PRO A 63 -0.20 -1.00 -6.38
N ASP A 64 -0.83 -1.31 -7.50
CA ASP A 64 -0.48 -2.49 -8.29
C ASP A 64 0.99 -2.40 -8.72
N SER A 65 1.83 -3.23 -8.11
CA SER A 65 3.28 -3.15 -8.27
C SER A 65 3.95 -4.48 -7.98
N MET A 66 5.21 -4.60 -8.38
CA MET A 66 6.02 -5.76 -8.08
C MET A 66 6.13 -6.00 -6.57
N ALA A 67 6.23 -4.94 -5.78
CA ALA A 67 6.36 -5.06 -4.32
C ALA A 67 5.14 -5.75 -3.69
N GLY A 68 3.93 -5.37 -4.10
CA GLY A 68 2.70 -6.01 -3.62
C GLY A 68 2.60 -7.47 -4.04
N HIS A 69 2.96 -7.78 -5.28
CA HIS A 69 2.95 -9.16 -5.77
C HIS A 69 3.97 -10.03 -5.03
N LEU A 70 5.17 -9.53 -4.83
CA LEU A 70 6.20 -10.26 -4.10
C LEU A 70 5.81 -10.50 -2.65
N ALA A 71 5.28 -9.49 -1.98
CA ALA A 71 4.81 -9.60 -0.60
C ALA A 71 3.73 -10.66 -0.47
N ALA A 72 2.76 -10.66 -1.38
CA ALA A 72 1.69 -11.66 -1.39
C ALA A 72 2.25 -13.07 -1.61
N HIS A 73 3.22 -13.22 -2.51
CA HIS A 73 3.84 -14.50 -2.79
C HIS A 73 4.55 -15.10 -1.57
N ILE A 74 5.19 -14.29 -0.76
CA ILE A 74 5.89 -14.75 0.44
C ILE A 74 4.99 -14.79 1.69
N GLY A 75 3.70 -14.52 1.54
CA GLY A 75 2.73 -14.66 2.62
C GLY A 75 2.55 -13.44 3.54
N ILE A 76 3.00 -12.27 3.11
CA ILE A 76 2.81 -11.04 3.87
C ILE A 76 1.43 -10.45 3.55
N PRO A 77 0.61 -10.07 4.55
CA PRO A 77 -0.67 -9.43 4.30
C PRO A 77 -0.51 -8.17 3.45
N THR A 78 -1.34 -8.04 2.43
CA THR A 78 -1.17 -7.01 1.42
C THR A 78 -2.47 -6.23 1.22
N ILE A 79 -2.38 -4.91 1.23
CA ILE A 79 -3.46 -4.02 0.82
C ILE A 79 -3.08 -3.44 -0.53
N SER A 80 -3.81 -3.84 -1.56
CA SER A 80 -3.55 -3.43 -2.94
C SER A 80 -4.54 -2.37 -3.36
N ILE A 81 -4.03 -1.25 -3.85
CA ILE A 81 -4.83 -0.10 -4.27
C ILE A 81 -4.91 -0.11 -5.79
N PHE A 82 -6.11 -0.26 -6.31
CA PHE A 82 -6.38 -0.27 -7.74
C PHE A 82 -7.20 0.95 -8.12
N GLY A 83 -6.78 1.65 -9.17
CA GLY A 83 -7.57 2.72 -9.78
C GLY A 83 -8.52 2.16 -10.83
N SER A 84 -8.21 2.41 -12.10
CA SER A 84 -9.02 1.97 -13.24
C SER A 84 -8.73 0.54 -13.70
N GLN A 85 -7.66 -0.09 -13.20
CA GLN A 85 -7.26 -1.43 -13.63
C GLN A 85 -8.21 -2.50 -13.09
N ASN A 86 -8.28 -3.61 -13.81
CA ASN A 86 -9.09 -4.76 -13.37
C ASN A 86 -8.30 -5.61 -12.37
N PRO A 87 -8.69 -5.64 -11.08
CA PRO A 87 -7.96 -6.39 -10.07
C PRO A 87 -8.02 -7.91 -10.30
N LYS A 88 -9.00 -8.43 -11.03
CA LYS A 88 -9.09 -9.86 -11.34
C LYS A 88 -7.94 -10.35 -12.21
N GLN A 89 -7.32 -9.45 -12.97
CA GLN A 89 -6.19 -9.81 -13.86
C GLN A 89 -4.84 -9.59 -13.21
N THR A 90 -4.72 -8.61 -12.31
CA THR A 90 -3.43 -8.14 -11.83
C THR A 90 -3.26 -8.16 -10.31
N HIS A 91 -4.28 -8.56 -9.54
CA HIS A 91 -4.17 -8.53 -8.09
C HIS A 91 -3.16 -9.58 -7.58
N PRO A 92 -2.45 -9.29 -6.49
CA PRO A 92 -1.59 -10.27 -5.84
C PRO A 92 -2.40 -11.46 -5.30
N VAL A 93 -1.87 -12.66 -5.48
CA VAL A 93 -2.55 -13.89 -5.04
C VAL A 93 -2.17 -14.16 -3.58
N ASN A 94 -3.09 -13.85 -2.66
CA ASN A 94 -2.89 -14.09 -1.24
C ASN A 94 -4.25 -14.04 -0.52
N ASN A 95 -4.55 -15.03 0.30
CA ASN A 95 -5.77 -15.08 1.09
C ASN A 95 -5.85 -13.99 2.17
N LEU A 96 -4.71 -13.37 2.49
CA LEU A 96 -4.62 -12.27 3.45
C LEU A 96 -4.68 -10.90 2.77
N GLY A 97 -4.92 -10.86 1.46
CA GLY A 97 -4.96 -9.62 0.69
C GLY A 97 -6.30 -8.91 0.77
N ILE A 98 -6.25 -7.60 0.74
CA ILE A 98 -7.41 -6.73 0.58
C ILE A 98 -7.19 -5.87 -0.65
N ILE A 99 -8.23 -5.74 -1.48
CA ILE A 99 -8.20 -4.90 -2.67
C ILE A 99 -9.05 -3.67 -2.42
N ILE A 100 -8.47 -2.49 -2.63
CA ILE A 100 -9.17 -1.21 -2.49
C ILE A 100 -9.31 -0.58 -3.86
N ARG A 101 -10.53 -0.17 -4.18
CA ARG A 101 -10.88 0.49 -5.44
C ARG A 101 -11.67 1.77 -5.16
N PRO A 102 -11.72 2.71 -6.11
CA PRO A 102 -12.63 3.85 -6.00
C PRO A 102 -14.09 3.38 -5.91
N ASP A 103 -14.92 4.12 -5.20
CA ASP A 103 -16.35 3.84 -5.13
C ASP A 103 -17.03 3.96 -6.49
N SER A 104 -16.55 4.89 -7.31
CA SER A 104 -16.97 5.02 -8.70
C SER A 104 -15.74 5.11 -9.59
N ILE A 105 -15.78 4.40 -10.72
CA ILE A 105 -14.68 4.41 -11.69
C ILE A 105 -15.06 5.33 -12.84
N CYS A 106 -14.12 6.20 -13.24
CA CYS A 106 -14.32 7.06 -14.40
C CYS A 106 -14.60 6.21 -15.63
N GLU A 107 -15.52 6.66 -16.47
CA GLU A 107 -15.71 6.05 -17.78
C GLU A 107 -14.55 6.43 -18.68
N HIS A 108 -13.60 5.51 -18.81
CA HIS A 108 -12.48 5.70 -19.73
C HIS A 108 -12.79 4.98 -21.01
N GLN A 109 -12.45 5.61 -22.11
CA GLN A 109 -12.57 4.97 -23.40
C GLN A 109 -11.41 3.98 -23.58
N SER A 110 -10.66 3.93 -24.52
CA SER A 110 -9.80 2.82 -24.92
C SER A 110 -8.49 2.63 -24.16
N ASP A 111 -8.10 3.50 -23.24
CA ASP A 111 -6.75 3.49 -22.64
C ASP A 111 -6.69 2.89 -21.23
N HIS A 112 -7.40 1.79 -21.02
CA HIS A 112 -7.55 1.16 -19.70
C HIS A 112 -6.27 0.57 -19.12
N TRP A 113 -5.21 0.44 -19.88
CA TRP A 113 -3.95 -0.10 -19.42
C TRP A 113 -3.12 0.93 -18.64
N ARG A 114 -3.49 2.19 -18.68
CA ARG A 114 -2.82 3.25 -17.92
C ARG A 114 -3.55 3.52 -16.61
N LEU A 115 -2.79 3.84 -15.56
CA LEU A 115 -3.38 4.27 -14.30
C LEU A 115 -4.12 5.58 -14.51
N CYS A 116 -5.39 5.61 -14.19
CA CYS A 116 -6.17 6.83 -14.20
C CYS A 116 -5.87 7.63 -12.94
N LYS A 117 -5.29 8.79 -13.10
CA LYS A 117 -4.95 9.66 -11.97
C LYS A 117 -6.18 10.03 -11.15
N SER A 118 -7.29 10.38 -11.82
CA SER A 118 -8.54 10.77 -11.14
C SER A 118 -9.11 9.62 -10.33
N CYS A 119 -9.07 8.37 -10.84
CA CYS A 119 -9.52 7.20 -10.10
C CYS A 119 -8.67 6.96 -8.87
N MET A 120 -7.34 7.07 -8.99
CA MET A 120 -6.44 6.92 -7.85
C MET A 120 -6.63 8.02 -6.82
N GLU A 121 -6.81 9.26 -7.24
CA GLU A 121 -7.02 10.40 -6.35
C GLU A 121 -8.35 10.33 -5.58
N SER A 122 -9.34 9.61 -6.11
CA SER A 122 -10.63 9.46 -5.45
C SER A 122 -10.60 8.50 -4.27
N ILE A 123 -9.54 7.69 -4.12
CA ILE A 123 -9.38 6.79 -2.99
C ILE A 123 -8.85 7.59 -1.81
N SER A 124 -9.65 7.69 -0.73
CA SER A 124 -9.26 8.48 0.43
C SER A 124 -8.24 7.75 1.31
N SER A 125 -7.44 8.51 2.03
CA SER A 125 -6.51 7.97 3.03
C SER A 125 -7.26 7.25 4.13
N GLU A 126 -8.41 7.74 4.52
CA GLU A 126 -9.25 7.16 5.55
C GLU A 126 -9.76 5.77 5.14
N LYS A 127 -10.13 5.59 3.88
CA LYS A 127 -10.55 4.29 3.35
C LYS A 127 -9.43 3.26 3.47
N VAL A 128 -8.22 3.63 3.09
CA VAL A 128 -7.05 2.76 3.21
C VAL A 128 -6.69 2.49 4.66
N PHE A 129 -6.73 3.52 5.49
CA PHE A 129 -6.48 3.40 6.93
C PHE A 129 -7.44 2.42 7.60
N ASN A 130 -8.73 2.55 7.33
CA ASN A 130 -9.74 1.66 7.92
C ASN A 130 -9.57 0.21 7.46
N ALA A 131 -9.26 0.00 6.20
CA ALA A 131 -8.97 -1.34 5.67
C ALA A 131 -7.74 -1.96 6.34
N THR A 132 -6.69 -1.18 6.53
CA THR A 132 -5.46 -1.63 7.20
C THR A 132 -5.74 -1.99 8.66
N LYS A 133 -6.46 -1.13 9.37
CA LYS A 133 -6.85 -1.37 10.75
C LYS A 133 -7.66 -2.65 10.90
N ASN A 134 -8.63 -2.87 10.02
CA ASN A 134 -9.46 -4.07 10.05
C ASN A 134 -8.66 -5.33 9.74
N LEU A 135 -7.76 -5.27 8.77
CA LEU A 135 -6.89 -6.40 8.42
C LEU A 135 -6.00 -6.79 9.60
N LEU A 136 -5.32 -5.84 10.21
CA LEU A 136 -4.43 -6.10 11.34
C LEU A 136 -5.20 -6.62 12.55
N SER A 137 -6.41 -6.16 12.79
CA SER A 137 -7.27 -6.65 13.87
C SER A 137 -7.67 -8.11 13.63
N ARG A 138 -8.03 -8.49 12.41
CA ARG A 138 -8.37 -9.89 12.07
C ARG A 138 -7.17 -10.81 12.28
N LEU A 139 -5.99 -10.39 11.86
CA LEU A 139 -4.78 -11.19 12.01
C LEU A 139 -4.42 -11.41 13.48
N LYS A 140 -4.59 -10.40 14.31
CA LYS A 140 -4.37 -10.50 15.74
C LYS A 140 -5.34 -11.50 16.39
N THR A 141 -6.60 -11.43 16.01
CA THR A 141 -7.62 -12.38 16.52
C THR A 141 -7.31 -13.81 16.11
N ASP A 142 -6.90 -14.04 14.85
CA ASP A 142 -6.53 -15.37 14.36
C ASP A 142 -5.32 -15.94 15.11
N GLN A 143 -4.39 -15.09 15.54
CA GLN A 143 -3.22 -15.53 16.32
C GLN A 143 -3.56 -15.88 17.77
N GLU A 144 -4.64 -15.34 18.30
CA GLU A 144 -5.09 -15.62 19.68
C GLU A 144 -5.86 -16.94 19.81
N ILE A 145 -6.21 -17.57 18.71
CA ILE A 145 -6.83 -18.88 18.66
C ILE A 145 -5.75 -19.95 18.57
#